data_7849343a768240a2abadb6e952124d77
#
_entry.id   7849343a768240a2abadb6e952124d77
#
_cell.length_a   1.000
_cell.length_b   1.000
_cell.length_c   1.000
_cell.angle_alpha   90.00
_cell.angle_beta   90.00
_cell.angle_gamma   90.00
#
_symmetry.space_group_name_H-M   'P 1'
#
loop_
_entity.id
_entity.type
_entity.pdbx_description
1 polymer ?
#
loop_
_entity_poly.entity_id
_entity_poly.type
_entity_poly.pdbx_seq_one_letter_code
_entity_poly.pdbx_strand_id
1 'polypeptide(L)'
;ITDADGISIQDAAVSAGYQGMPPDRAREDIQHFVELHIEQGGVLEAEKKQIGIVTSIVGQWGGSVVLRGKQNHAGTTPMKLRQDPIPVMASFIHDMFSRVKPYEDEMVLTVGKIELFPGSVNVIPDRASFTFDIRSASQELGSRAMRMLEELRDKYSKKIEIEIIPAWEDAPVLLDSTGVRDIEELCRKLGLSYRIMTSGAGHDSQN
;
A
#
# COMPACT_ATOMS: atom_id res chain seq x y z
N ILE A 1 -11.47 7.49 -13.69
CA ILE A 1 -11.68 7.56 -12.23
C ILE A 1 -13.00 8.28 -12.00
N THR A 2 -13.88 7.67 -11.21
CA THR A 2 -15.17 8.23 -10.79
C THR A 2 -15.28 8.15 -9.27
N ASP A 3 -16.05 9.06 -8.66
CA ASP A 3 -16.39 8.99 -7.24
C ASP A 3 -17.50 7.95 -6.95
N ALA A 4 -17.99 7.91 -5.70
CA ALA A 4 -19.06 7.00 -5.27
C ALA A 4 -20.41 7.25 -5.95
N ASP A 5 -20.63 8.46 -6.47
CA ASP A 5 -21.85 8.88 -7.18
C ASP A 5 -21.71 8.68 -8.70
N GLY A 6 -20.58 8.15 -9.17
CA GLY A 6 -20.29 7.92 -10.58
C GLY A 6 -19.84 9.15 -11.35
N ILE A 7 -19.50 10.25 -10.66
CA ILE A 7 -19.06 11.50 -11.29
C ILE A 7 -17.57 11.37 -11.63
N SER A 8 -17.23 11.58 -12.91
CA SER A 8 -15.83 11.60 -13.33
C SER A 8 -15.14 12.91 -12.93
N ILE A 9 -13.79 12.88 -12.81
CA ILE A 9 -12.97 14.10 -12.59
C ILE A 9 -13.28 15.14 -13.67
N GLN A 10 -13.48 14.72 -14.93
CA GLN A 10 -13.81 15.61 -16.03
C GLN A 10 -15.18 16.27 -15.83
N ASP A 11 -16.20 15.51 -15.44
CA ASP A 11 -17.53 16.04 -15.21
C ASP A 11 -17.56 17.00 -14.01
N ALA A 12 -16.83 16.67 -12.95
CA ALA A 12 -16.66 17.53 -11.78
C ALA A 12 -15.96 18.85 -12.15
N ALA A 13 -14.89 18.79 -12.95
CA ALA A 13 -14.17 19.97 -13.42
C ALA A 13 -15.05 20.87 -14.29
N VAL A 14 -15.79 20.30 -15.24
CA VAL A 14 -16.75 21.03 -16.08
C VAL A 14 -17.85 21.67 -15.23
N SER A 15 -18.41 20.94 -14.28
CA SER A 15 -19.43 21.42 -13.34
C SER A 15 -18.91 22.57 -12.47
N ALA A 16 -17.65 22.57 -12.12
CA ALA A 16 -16.97 23.66 -11.40
C ALA A 16 -16.58 24.85 -12.29
N GLY A 17 -16.96 24.83 -13.57
CA GLY A 17 -16.64 25.90 -14.53
C GLY A 17 -15.23 25.81 -15.12
N TYR A 18 -14.53 24.69 -14.93
CA TYR A 18 -13.19 24.47 -15.47
C TYR A 18 -13.31 23.98 -16.91
N GLN A 19 -13.04 24.87 -17.87
CA GLN A 19 -12.87 24.48 -19.28
C GLN A 19 -11.39 24.18 -19.51
N GLY A 20 -11.02 22.92 -19.22
CA GLY A 20 -9.62 22.50 -19.16
C GLY A 20 -8.85 22.73 -20.44
N MET A 21 -7.54 22.98 -20.29
CA MET A 21 -6.61 22.84 -21.40
C MET A 21 -6.53 21.35 -21.80
N PRO A 22 -6.31 21.04 -23.08
CA PRO A 22 -6.11 19.67 -23.52
C PRO A 22 -5.02 18.97 -22.67
N PRO A 23 -5.25 17.71 -22.24
CA PRO A 23 -4.36 16.99 -21.32
C PRO A 23 -2.99 16.61 -21.90
N ASP A 24 -2.74 16.88 -23.18
CA ASP A 24 -1.61 16.37 -23.95
C ASP A 24 -0.47 17.37 -24.17
N ARG A 25 -0.42 18.44 -23.38
CA ARG A 25 0.74 19.33 -23.42
C ARG A 25 1.75 18.99 -22.34
N ALA A 26 2.39 17.83 -22.46
CA ALA A 26 3.73 17.70 -21.93
C ALA A 26 4.58 18.79 -22.61
N ARG A 27 5.07 19.74 -21.83
CA ARG A 27 5.93 20.81 -22.39
C ARG A 27 7.28 20.18 -22.70
N GLU A 28 7.61 20.08 -23.98
CA GLU A 28 8.90 19.55 -24.46
C GLU A 28 10.11 20.35 -23.99
N ASP A 29 9.88 21.58 -23.47
CA ASP A 29 10.90 22.46 -22.92
C ASP A 29 11.18 22.25 -21.42
N ILE A 30 10.43 21.37 -20.73
CA ILE A 30 10.69 21.01 -19.33
C ILE A 30 11.81 19.98 -19.28
N GLN A 31 12.93 20.36 -18.67
CA GLN A 31 14.08 19.46 -18.49
C GLN A 31 14.08 18.77 -17.11
N HIS A 32 13.52 19.42 -16.12
CA HIS A 32 13.47 18.92 -14.73
C HIS A 32 12.12 19.23 -14.09
N PHE A 33 11.63 18.29 -13.30
CA PHE A 33 10.51 18.49 -12.40
C PHE A 33 10.99 18.25 -10.96
N VAL A 34 10.75 19.21 -10.10
CA VAL A 34 11.11 19.14 -8.67
C VAL A 34 9.87 19.36 -7.83
N GLU A 35 9.58 18.44 -6.96
CA GLU A 35 8.46 18.49 -6.04
C GLU A 35 8.96 18.64 -4.62
N LEU A 36 8.53 19.70 -3.93
CA LEU A 36 8.76 19.89 -2.50
C LEU A 36 7.57 19.34 -1.73
N HIS A 37 7.82 18.35 -0.89
CA HIS A 37 6.77 17.66 -0.14
C HIS A 37 7.13 17.51 1.33
N ILE A 38 6.14 17.40 2.21
CA ILE A 38 6.36 16.96 3.59
C ILE A 38 6.72 15.47 3.62
N GLU A 39 7.48 15.02 4.63
CA GLU A 39 7.90 13.61 4.72
C GLU A 39 6.71 12.64 4.84
N GLN A 40 5.62 13.03 5.46
CA GLN A 40 4.50 12.16 5.87
C GLN A 40 4.96 10.97 6.76
N GLY A 41 6.10 11.12 7.42
CA GLY A 41 6.75 10.15 8.30
C GLY A 41 7.46 10.86 9.44
N GLY A 42 8.19 10.12 10.26
CA GLY A 42 8.86 10.64 11.46
C GLY A 42 10.39 10.50 11.43
N VAL A 43 11.00 10.14 10.28
CA VAL A 43 12.42 9.83 10.22
C VAL A 43 13.27 11.10 10.30
N LEU A 44 12.90 12.14 9.53
CA LEU A 44 13.61 13.44 9.56
C LEU A 44 13.49 14.12 10.92
N GLU A 45 12.32 14.04 11.54
CA GLU A 45 12.10 14.55 12.89
C GLU A 45 12.97 13.84 13.93
N ALA A 46 12.94 12.49 13.91
CA ALA A 46 13.72 11.67 14.84
C ALA A 46 15.24 11.90 14.70
N GLU A 47 15.73 12.11 13.48
CA GLU A 47 17.14 12.37 13.19
C GLU A 47 17.50 13.87 13.21
N LYS A 48 16.53 14.76 13.47
CA LYS A 48 16.70 16.23 13.49
C LYS A 48 17.30 16.73 12.17
N LYS A 49 16.81 16.20 11.04
CA LYS A 49 17.19 16.63 9.69
C LYS A 49 16.16 17.61 9.12
N GLN A 50 16.64 18.59 8.38
CA GLN A 50 15.79 19.61 7.78
C GLN A 50 15.26 19.19 6.41
N ILE A 51 16.06 18.40 5.66
CA ILE A 51 15.76 18.02 4.27
C ILE A 51 15.92 16.50 4.10
N GLY A 52 14.93 15.87 3.47
CA GLY A 52 15.04 14.54 2.92
C GLY A 52 15.32 14.63 1.41
N ILE A 53 16.46 14.14 0.96
CA ILE A 53 16.77 14.07 -0.47
C ILE A 53 16.32 12.69 -0.95
N VAL A 54 15.24 12.69 -1.72
CA VAL A 54 14.60 11.44 -2.18
C VAL A 54 15.34 10.91 -3.40
N THR A 55 15.76 9.65 -3.33
CA THR A 55 16.45 8.94 -4.44
C THR A 55 15.54 7.98 -5.18
N SER A 56 14.45 7.57 -4.52
CA SER A 56 13.46 6.65 -5.08
C SER A 56 12.12 6.81 -4.38
N ILE A 57 11.06 6.46 -5.09
CA ILE A 57 9.71 6.33 -4.53
C ILE A 57 9.41 4.84 -4.47
N VAL A 58 8.85 4.38 -3.35
CA VAL A 58 8.52 2.96 -3.17
C VAL A 58 7.48 2.48 -4.17
N GLY A 59 7.63 1.23 -4.61
CA GLY A 59 6.55 0.49 -5.23
C GLY A 59 5.48 0.13 -4.20
N GLN A 60 4.27 -0.10 -4.66
CA GLN A 60 3.09 -0.39 -3.84
C GLN A 60 2.35 -1.59 -4.39
N TRP A 61 2.02 -2.53 -3.52
CA TRP A 61 1.23 -3.72 -3.82
C TRP A 61 0.10 -3.80 -2.82
N GLY A 62 -1.12 -3.66 -3.27
CA GLY A 62 -2.25 -3.62 -2.37
C GLY A 62 -3.47 -4.38 -2.87
N GLY A 63 -4.34 -4.73 -1.93
CA GLY A 63 -5.54 -5.45 -2.23
C GLY A 63 -6.27 -5.94 -0.99
N SER A 64 -7.05 -6.99 -1.16
CA SER A 64 -7.77 -7.64 -0.06
C SER A 64 -7.66 -9.16 -0.13
N VAL A 65 -7.80 -9.78 1.03
CA VAL A 65 -7.95 -11.22 1.19
C VAL A 65 -9.34 -11.50 1.75
N VAL A 66 -10.10 -12.35 1.08
CA VAL A 66 -11.46 -12.75 1.46
C VAL A 66 -11.46 -14.22 1.84
N LEU A 67 -11.97 -14.53 3.02
CA LEU A 67 -12.10 -15.89 3.54
C LEU A 67 -13.59 -16.24 3.66
N ARG A 68 -14.02 -17.35 3.06
CA ARG A 68 -15.42 -17.79 3.05
C ARG A 68 -15.61 -19.01 3.93
N GLY A 69 -16.40 -18.84 4.98
CA GLY A 69 -16.79 -19.88 5.93
C GLY A 69 -18.24 -20.28 5.79
N LYS A 70 -18.82 -20.73 6.91
CA LYS A 70 -20.22 -21.06 6.99
C LYS A 70 -20.84 -20.49 8.26
N GLN A 71 -21.83 -19.61 8.10
CA GLN A 71 -22.58 -19.04 9.18
C GLN A 71 -23.30 -20.09 10.01
N ASN A 72 -23.22 -19.96 11.31
CA ASN A 72 -23.96 -20.81 12.25
C ASN A 72 -24.07 -20.16 13.63
N HIS A 73 -24.87 -20.71 14.52
CA HIS A 73 -25.03 -20.22 15.87
C HIS A 73 -23.77 -20.48 16.74
N ALA A 74 -23.24 -19.45 17.36
CA ALA A 74 -21.97 -19.54 18.09
C ALA A 74 -22.01 -20.49 19.31
N GLY A 75 -23.14 -20.55 20.04
CA GLY A 75 -23.27 -21.36 21.25
C GLY A 75 -23.59 -22.83 21.00
N THR A 76 -24.32 -23.16 19.91
CA THR A 76 -24.80 -24.51 19.64
C THR A 76 -23.98 -25.31 18.63
N THR A 77 -23.05 -24.65 17.93
CA THR A 77 -22.21 -25.32 16.92
C THR A 77 -20.89 -25.77 17.57
N PRO A 78 -20.67 -27.10 17.73
CA PRO A 78 -19.42 -27.61 18.27
C PRO A 78 -18.20 -27.18 17.44
N MET A 79 -17.06 -26.93 18.08
CA MET A 79 -15.84 -26.43 17.43
C MET A 79 -15.42 -27.27 16.21
N LYS A 80 -15.53 -28.61 16.30
CA LYS A 80 -15.14 -29.53 15.22
C LYS A 80 -16.04 -29.49 13.98
N LEU A 81 -17.22 -28.87 14.07
CA LEU A 81 -18.19 -28.74 12.97
C LEU A 81 -18.18 -27.34 12.34
N ARG A 82 -17.37 -26.41 12.88
CA ARG A 82 -17.31 -25.03 12.40
C ARG A 82 -16.48 -24.92 11.13
N GLN A 83 -16.97 -24.08 10.22
CA GLN A 83 -16.20 -23.51 9.11
C GLN A 83 -16.05 -22.00 9.38
N ASP A 84 -15.29 -21.68 10.43
CA ASP A 84 -15.10 -20.34 10.93
C ASP A 84 -13.86 -19.70 10.26
N PRO A 85 -14.01 -18.58 9.52
CA PRO A 85 -12.89 -17.93 8.84
C PRO A 85 -11.92 -17.24 9.80
N ILE A 86 -12.35 -16.89 11.02
CA ILE A 86 -11.55 -16.06 11.94
C ILE A 86 -10.24 -16.72 12.38
N PRO A 87 -10.21 -17.98 12.85
CA PRO A 87 -8.95 -18.61 13.23
C PRO A 87 -7.95 -18.72 12.07
N VAL A 88 -8.48 -18.90 10.84
CA VAL A 88 -7.66 -18.98 9.63
C VAL A 88 -7.12 -17.60 9.28
N MET A 89 -7.95 -16.55 9.29
CA MET A 89 -7.55 -15.17 9.06
C MET A 89 -6.47 -14.72 10.05
N ALA A 90 -6.66 -14.99 11.35
CA ALA A 90 -5.69 -14.64 12.37
C ALA A 90 -4.32 -15.30 12.09
N SER A 91 -4.32 -16.58 11.72
CA SER A 91 -3.09 -17.32 11.38
C SER A 91 -2.47 -16.79 10.09
N PHE A 92 -3.27 -16.45 9.10
CA PHE A 92 -2.82 -15.90 7.82
C PHE A 92 -2.09 -14.54 8.05
N ILE A 93 -2.74 -13.62 8.77
CA ILE A 93 -2.16 -12.31 9.11
C ILE A 93 -0.88 -12.49 9.93
N HIS A 94 -0.87 -13.37 10.91
CA HIS A 94 0.32 -13.66 11.71
C HIS A 94 1.49 -14.13 10.84
N ASP A 95 1.23 -15.05 9.92
CA ASP A 95 2.26 -15.59 9.03
C ASP A 95 2.76 -14.53 8.03
N MET A 96 1.88 -13.62 7.54
CA MET A 96 2.29 -12.49 6.71
C MET A 96 3.34 -11.64 7.42
N PHE A 97 3.04 -11.15 8.63
CA PHE A 97 3.98 -10.33 9.41
C PHE A 97 5.25 -11.10 9.76
N SER A 98 5.14 -12.37 10.12
CA SER A 98 6.31 -13.20 10.42
C SER A 98 7.27 -13.37 9.24
N ARG A 99 6.73 -13.47 8.00
CA ARG A 99 7.52 -13.63 6.80
C ARG A 99 8.11 -12.32 6.27
N VAL A 100 7.47 -11.19 6.56
CA VAL A 100 7.98 -9.84 6.22
C VAL A 100 9.05 -9.39 7.22
N LYS A 101 8.99 -9.83 8.47
CA LYS A 101 9.91 -9.39 9.53
C LYS A 101 11.41 -9.42 9.16
N PRO A 102 11.96 -10.41 8.44
CA PRO A 102 13.38 -10.38 8.02
C PRO A 102 13.73 -9.23 7.08
N TYR A 103 12.76 -8.53 6.53
CA TYR A 103 12.89 -7.43 5.55
C TYR A 103 12.33 -6.11 6.08
N GLU A 104 12.15 -5.97 7.41
CA GLU A 104 11.49 -4.82 8.05
C GLU A 104 12.20 -3.48 7.79
N ASP A 105 13.48 -3.49 7.44
CA ASP A 105 14.25 -2.31 7.05
C ASP A 105 14.03 -1.88 5.58
N GLU A 106 13.51 -2.78 4.73
CA GLU A 106 13.37 -2.57 3.28
C GLU A 106 11.93 -2.66 2.79
N MET A 107 11.02 -3.17 3.62
CA MET A 107 9.62 -3.38 3.28
C MET A 107 8.71 -3.05 4.45
N VAL A 108 7.58 -2.41 4.17
CA VAL A 108 6.51 -2.26 5.14
C VAL A 108 5.27 -3.04 4.70
N LEU A 109 4.55 -3.59 5.68
CA LEU A 109 3.28 -4.28 5.50
C LEU A 109 2.26 -3.70 6.47
N THR A 110 1.09 -3.36 5.95
CA THR A 110 -0.04 -2.88 6.75
C THR A 110 -1.30 -3.69 6.46
N VAL A 111 -2.03 -4.05 7.51
CA VAL A 111 -3.42 -4.51 7.44
C VAL A 111 -4.29 -3.36 7.95
N GLY A 112 -4.88 -2.61 7.02
CA GLY A 112 -5.57 -1.34 7.33
C GLY A 112 -7.04 -1.49 7.69
N LYS A 113 -7.71 -2.57 7.19
CA LYS A 113 -9.14 -2.81 7.40
C LYS A 113 -9.41 -4.28 7.61
N ILE A 114 -10.30 -4.60 8.55
CA ILE A 114 -10.83 -5.96 8.77
C ILE A 114 -12.35 -5.88 8.82
N GLU A 115 -13.01 -6.75 8.10
CA GLU A 115 -14.47 -6.82 8.07
C GLU A 115 -14.95 -8.25 8.30
N LEU A 116 -16.05 -8.36 9.01
CA LEU A 116 -16.72 -9.63 9.32
C LEU A 116 -18.19 -9.54 8.92
N PHE A 117 -18.73 -10.58 8.31
CA PHE A 117 -20.14 -10.65 7.99
C PHE A 117 -20.76 -11.92 8.59
N PRO A 118 -21.90 -11.80 9.30
CA PRO A 118 -22.71 -10.60 9.54
C PRO A 118 -22.20 -9.71 10.69
N GLY A 119 -21.10 -10.04 11.39
CA GLY A 119 -20.53 -9.23 12.46
C GLY A 119 -21.34 -9.25 13.76
N SER A 120 -22.08 -10.32 14.02
CA SER A 120 -22.90 -10.48 15.22
C SER A 120 -22.21 -11.32 16.28
N VAL A 121 -22.35 -10.96 17.56
CA VAL A 121 -21.63 -11.57 18.69
C VAL A 121 -21.92 -13.07 18.84
N ASN A 122 -23.14 -13.50 18.54
CA ASN A 122 -23.61 -14.87 18.70
C ASN A 122 -23.69 -15.69 17.41
N VAL A 123 -23.04 -15.23 16.35
CA VAL A 123 -23.05 -15.86 15.01
C VAL A 123 -21.61 -16.09 14.54
N ILE A 124 -21.30 -17.31 14.12
CA ILE A 124 -20.07 -17.64 13.39
C ILE A 124 -20.15 -16.95 12.04
N PRO A 125 -19.15 -16.12 11.63
CA PRO A 125 -19.18 -15.44 10.35
C PRO A 125 -19.11 -16.43 9.18
N ASP A 126 -19.77 -16.08 8.08
CA ASP A 126 -19.58 -16.81 6.81
C ASP A 126 -18.57 -16.13 5.88
N ARG A 127 -18.19 -14.86 6.19
CA ARG A 127 -17.16 -14.13 5.48
C ARG A 127 -16.33 -13.28 6.43
N ALA A 128 -15.03 -13.34 6.25
CA ALA A 128 -14.07 -12.41 6.83
C ALA A 128 -13.20 -11.85 5.71
N SER A 129 -12.83 -10.59 5.78
CA SER A 129 -11.91 -9.99 4.83
C SER A 129 -10.97 -9.00 5.52
N PHE A 130 -9.78 -8.83 4.95
CA PHE A 130 -8.86 -7.79 5.36
C PHE A 130 -8.13 -7.21 4.14
N THR A 131 -7.71 -5.94 4.26
CA THR A 131 -6.87 -5.30 3.25
C THR A 131 -5.40 -5.46 3.59
N PHE A 132 -4.56 -5.48 2.57
CA PHE A 132 -3.11 -5.39 2.72
C PHE A 132 -2.56 -4.24 1.86
N ASP A 133 -1.53 -3.57 2.39
CA ASP A 133 -0.72 -2.57 1.71
C ASP A 133 0.76 -2.93 1.98
N ILE A 134 1.49 -3.24 0.92
CA ILE A 134 2.91 -3.60 0.96
C ILE A 134 3.66 -2.55 0.17
N ARG A 135 4.77 -2.03 0.74
CA ARG A 135 5.60 -1.04 0.08
C ARG A 135 7.07 -1.39 0.22
N SER A 136 7.82 -1.23 -0.86
CA SER A 136 9.27 -1.44 -0.90
C SER A 136 9.91 -0.64 -2.03
N ALA A 137 11.15 -0.21 -1.85
CA ALA A 137 11.96 0.33 -2.94
C ALA A 137 12.48 -0.78 -3.88
N SER A 138 12.32 -2.05 -3.50
CA SER A 138 12.75 -3.22 -4.28
C SER A 138 11.56 -3.89 -4.95
N GLN A 139 11.55 -3.89 -6.29
CA GLN A 139 10.58 -4.66 -7.09
C GLN A 139 10.63 -6.16 -6.76
N GLU A 140 11.82 -6.70 -6.49
CA GLU A 140 11.99 -8.10 -6.15
C GLU A 140 11.29 -8.46 -4.83
N LEU A 141 11.46 -7.60 -3.81
CA LEU A 141 10.79 -7.80 -2.51
C LEU A 141 9.27 -7.67 -2.62
N GLY A 142 8.76 -6.72 -3.40
CA GLY A 142 7.33 -6.60 -3.67
C GLY A 142 6.77 -7.85 -4.34
N SER A 143 7.40 -8.30 -5.42
CA SER A 143 7.02 -9.55 -6.11
C SER A 143 7.12 -10.79 -5.20
N ARG A 144 8.12 -10.84 -4.31
CA ARG A 144 8.25 -11.89 -3.30
C ARG A 144 7.11 -11.87 -2.29
N ALA A 145 6.69 -10.69 -1.86
CA ALA A 145 5.56 -10.55 -0.95
C ALA A 145 4.25 -11.00 -1.58
N MET A 146 4.02 -10.71 -2.86
CA MET A 146 2.85 -11.20 -3.57
C MET A 146 2.86 -12.74 -3.70
N ARG A 147 4.00 -13.34 -4.04
CA ARG A 147 4.14 -14.81 -4.03
C ARG A 147 3.91 -15.41 -2.64
N MET A 148 4.37 -14.74 -1.59
CA MET A 148 4.12 -15.15 -0.20
C MET A 148 2.60 -15.23 0.10
N LEU A 149 1.81 -14.26 -0.36
CA LEU A 149 0.36 -14.28 -0.19
C LEU A 149 -0.27 -15.50 -0.87
N GLU A 150 0.16 -15.82 -2.10
CA GLU A 150 -0.30 -17.01 -2.83
C GLU A 150 0.05 -18.32 -2.09
N GLU A 151 1.28 -18.43 -1.59
CA GLU A 151 1.70 -19.59 -0.77
C GLU A 151 0.86 -19.73 0.51
N LEU A 152 0.53 -18.62 1.17
CA LEU A 152 -0.32 -18.62 2.36
C LEU A 152 -1.76 -19.00 2.00
N ARG A 153 -2.29 -18.48 0.88
CA ARG A 153 -3.59 -18.92 0.37
C ARG A 153 -3.59 -20.44 0.19
N ASP A 154 -2.62 -21.01 -0.50
CA ASP A 154 -2.55 -22.45 -0.77
C ASP A 154 -2.39 -23.28 0.52
N LYS A 155 -1.63 -22.77 1.48
CA LYS A 155 -1.48 -23.40 2.80
C LYS A 155 -2.82 -23.51 3.53
N TYR A 156 -3.61 -22.45 3.52
CA TYR A 156 -4.82 -22.34 4.32
C TYR A 156 -6.10 -22.72 3.59
N SER A 157 -6.14 -22.75 2.27
CA SER A 157 -7.33 -23.14 1.45
C SER A 157 -7.78 -24.58 1.65
N LYS A 158 -6.95 -25.42 2.28
CA LYS A 158 -7.34 -26.77 2.70
C LYS A 158 -8.42 -26.79 3.78
N LYS A 159 -8.60 -25.67 4.50
CA LYS A 159 -9.53 -25.53 5.63
C LYS A 159 -10.74 -24.67 5.27
N ILE A 160 -10.55 -23.70 4.40
CA ILE A 160 -11.55 -22.70 4.06
C ILE A 160 -11.21 -22.09 2.68
N GLU A 161 -12.23 -21.65 1.95
CA GLU A 161 -12.01 -20.94 0.68
C GLU A 161 -11.38 -19.59 0.92
N ILE A 162 -10.30 -19.29 0.19
CA ILE A 162 -9.56 -18.03 0.30
C ILE A 162 -9.33 -17.45 -1.08
N GLU A 163 -9.68 -16.18 -1.23
CA GLU A 163 -9.51 -15.40 -2.46
C GLU A 163 -8.61 -14.19 -2.16
N ILE A 164 -7.60 -13.98 -2.99
CA ILE A 164 -6.78 -12.77 -2.98
C ILE A 164 -7.25 -11.90 -4.13
N ILE A 165 -7.61 -10.65 -3.85
CA ILE A 165 -8.13 -9.68 -4.81
C ILE A 165 -7.13 -8.53 -4.87
N PRO A 166 -6.19 -8.52 -5.84
CA PRO A 166 -5.30 -7.38 -6.07
C PRO A 166 -6.12 -6.14 -6.45
N ALA A 167 -5.73 -4.99 -5.93
CA ALA A 167 -6.38 -3.71 -6.23
C ALA A 167 -5.45 -2.75 -6.97
N TRP A 168 -4.16 -2.74 -6.64
CA TRP A 168 -3.13 -1.95 -7.31
C TRP A 168 -1.77 -2.64 -7.20
N GLU A 169 -0.95 -2.39 -8.20
CA GLU A 169 0.45 -2.81 -8.26
C GLU A 169 1.24 -1.74 -9.02
N ASP A 170 2.06 -0.98 -8.30
CA ASP A 170 2.90 0.07 -8.83
C ASP A 170 4.36 -0.25 -8.57
N ALA A 171 5.18 -0.21 -9.61
CA ALA A 171 6.61 -0.44 -9.49
C ALA A 171 7.31 0.71 -8.75
N PRO A 172 8.42 0.46 -8.03
CA PRO A 172 9.23 1.52 -7.48
C PRO A 172 9.87 2.36 -8.60
N VAL A 173 10.02 3.66 -8.36
CA VAL A 173 10.60 4.61 -9.31
C VAL A 173 11.92 5.14 -8.77
N LEU A 174 12.98 5.09 -9.56
CA LEU A 174 14.24 5.75 -9.26
C LEU A 174 14.20 7.17 -9.80
N LEU A 175 14.57 8.13 -8.97
CA LEU A 175 14.64 9.53 -9.36
C LEU A 175 15.97 9.86 -10.08
N ASP A 176 15.98 10.94 -10.86
CA ASP A 176 17.16 11.35 -11.62
C ASP A 176 18.37 11.61 -10.69
N SER A 177 19.44 10.89 -10.92
CA SER A 177 20.64 10.95 -10.10
C SER A 177 21.37 12.30 -10.22
N THR A 178 21.16 13.06 -11.30
CA THR A 178 21.73 14.39 -11.46
C THR A 178 20.99 15.38 -10.57
N GLY A 179 19.66 15.40 -10.63
CA GLY A 179 18.84 16.21 -9.76
C GLY A 179 19.09 15.94 -8.27
N VAL A 180 19.22 14.67 -7.90
CA VAL A 180 19.58 14.26 -6.53
C VAL A 180 20.91 14.89 -6.07
N ARG A 181 21.96 14.83 -6.91
CA ARG A 181 23.27 15.42 -6.59
C ARG A 181 23.20 16.93 -6.50
N ASP A 182 22.45 17.58 -7.39
CA ASP A 182 22.29 19.03 -7.39
C ASP A 182 21.61 19.54 -6.12
N ILE A 183 20.57 18.83 -5.67
CA ILE A 183 19.88 19.13 -4.41
C ILE A 183 20.83 18.90 -3.21
N GLU A 184 21.61 17.83 -3.23
CA GLU A 184 22.61 17.56 -2.18
C GLU A 184 23.66 18.68 -2.10
N GLU A 185 24.17 19.13 -3.24
CA GLU A 185 25.15 20.23 -3.32
C GLU A 185 24.54 21.54 -2.79
N LEU A 186 23.29 21.83 -3.13
CA LEU A 186 22.57 22.99 -2.62
C LEU A 186 22.40 22.93 -1.09
N CYS A 187 22.04 21.78 -0.54
CA CYS A 187 21.96 21.62 0.92
C CYS A 187 23.29 21.90 1.60
N ARG A 188 24.41 21.40 1.04
CA ARG A 188 25.76 21.69 1.58
C ARG A 188 26.10 23.16 1.50
N LYS A 189 25.84 23.83 0.38
CA LYS A 189 26.09 25.27 0.18
C LYS A 189 25.29 26.14 1.14
N LEU A 190 24.06 25.75 1.44
CA LEU A 190 23.16 26.48 2.35
C LEU A 190 23.33 26.10 3.83
N GLY A 191 24.19 25.14 4.15
CA GLY A 191 24.39 24.65 5.51
C GLY A 191 23.16 23.89 6.08
N LEU A 192 22.29 23.34 5.23
CA LEU A 192 21.12 22.56 5.65
C LEU A 192 21.50 21.14 6.01
N SER A 193 21.00 20.65 7.14
CA SER A 193 21.16 19.26 7.51
C SER A 193 20.20 18.39 6.66
N TYR A 194 20.72 17.32 6.05
CA TYR A 194 19.93 16.47 5.18
C TYR A 194 20.15 14.98 5.43
N ARG A 195 19.25 14.18 4.89
CA ARG A 195 19.36 12.72 4.78
C ARG A 195 19.01 12.32 3.34
N ILE A 196 19.79 11.40 2.77
CA ILE A 196 19.43 10.72 1.54
C ILE A 196 18.49 9.57 1.93
N MET A 197 17.32 9.46 1.28
CA MET A 197 16.29 8.52 1.67
C MET A 197 15.38 8.12 0.50
N THR A 198 14.61 7.06 0.69
CA THR A 198 13.50 6.67 -0.16
C THR A 198 12.21 7.30 0.36
N SER A 199 11.31 7.74 -0.51
CA SER A 199 9.95 8.13 -0.11
C SER A 199 9.06 6.90 0.04
N GLY A 200 8.41 6.79 1.19
CA GLY A 200 7.38 5.79 1.46
C GLY A 200 5.98 6.15 0.92
N ALA A 201 5.82 7.36 0.38
CA ALA A 201 4.56 7.86 -0.19
C ALA A 201 4.67 7.97 -1.72
N GLY A 202 3.54 7.92 -2.42
CA GLY A 202 3.45 8.27 -3.84
C GLY A 202 3.47 9.79 -4.02
N HIS A 203 4.06 10.25 -5.12
CA HIS A 203 4.19 11.66 -5.48
C HIS A 203 3.97 11.87 -6.98
N ASP A 204 3.64 13.10 -7.39
CA ASP A 204 3.47 13.42 -8.81
C ASP A 204 4.77 13.22 -9.61
N SER A 205 5.91 13.40 -8.96
CA SER A 205 7.25 13.18 -9.53
C SER A 205 7.58 11.73 -9.90
N GLN A 206 6.69 10.79 -9.65
CA GLN A 206 6.84 9.38 -10.09
C GLN A 206 6.34 9.13 -11.52
N ASN A 207 5.61 10.09 -12.16
CA ASN A 207 4.97 9.96 -13.47
C ASN A 207 5.81 10.55 -14.60
#